data_df172464f544c2c0dc81bbfc9d75688e
#
_entry.id   df172464f544c2c0dc81bbfc9d75688e
#
_cell.length_a   1.000
_cell.length_b   1.000
_cell.length_c   1.000
_cell.angle_alpha   90.00
_cell.angle_beta   90.00
_cell.angle_gamma   90.00
#
_symmetry.space_group_name_H-M   'P 1'
#
loop_
_entity.id
_entity.type
_entity.pdbx_description
1 polymer ?
#
loop_
_entity_poly.entity_id
_entity_poly.type
_entity_poly.pdbx_seq_one_letter_code
_entity_poly.pdbx_strand_id
1 'polypeptide(L)'
;ILSPGVQNFLNRMQNCGDDVRAMQNRLAAVHPRAAQLDIPGCMSDSLTISCMHGCPPEEVEKISLYFIQQRRLNTTLKMNPTLLGAERVRGILNESLGYETTVPDIAFEHDISYETALRIVRNCCSAASDLGLTFSVKLTNTLETLNSGQCLPEKENMVYMSGRALYPISIAVAEKLQKDFNGE
;
A
#
# COMPACT_ATOMS: atom_id res chain seq x y z
N ILE A 1 5.34 -14.73 -1.89
CA ILE A 1 3.99 -14.84 -1.32
C ILE A 1 3.63 -16.31 -1.07
N LEU A 2 3.81 -17.21 -2.03
CA LEU A 2 3.37 -18.60 -1.93
C LEU A 2 4.27 -19.52 -1.09
N SER A 3 5.36 -19.01 -0.52
CA SER A 3 6.25 -19.84 0.33
C SER A 3 5.53 -20.31 1.59
N PRO A 4 5.85 -21.52 2.12
CA PRO A 4 5.22 -22.05 3.32
C PRO A 4 5.30 -21.11 4.53
N GLY A 5 6.42 -20.38 4.67
CA GLY A 5 6.59 -19.41 5.77
C GLY A 5 5.59 -18.27 5.72
N VAL A 6 5.38 -17.66 4.54
CA VAL A 6 4.39 -16.57 4.35
C VAL A 6 2.97 -17.11 4.56
N GLN A 7 2.66 -18.28 4.00
CA GLN A 7 1.33 -18.89 4.18
C GLN A 7 1.03 -19.21 5.64
N ASN A 8 1.99 -19.76 6.36
CA ASN A 8 1.85 -20.03 7.79
C ASN A 8 1.66 -18.74 8.59
N PHE A 9 2.42 -17.68 8.29
CA PHE A 9 2.25 -16.37 8.92
C PHE A 9 0.83 -15.85 8.72
N LEU A 10 0.32 -15.83 7.50
CA LEU A 10 -1.03 -15.37 7.19
C LEU A 10 -2.10 -16.19 7.93
N ASN A 11 -1.97 -17.52 7.94
CA ASN A 11 -2.89 -18.40 8.67
C ASN A 11 -2.91 -18.09 10.16
N ARG A 12 -1.73 -17.88 10.77
CA ARG A 12 -1.62 -17.57 12.19
C ARG A 12 -2.16 -16.18 12.52
N MET A 13 -2.03 -15.19 11.63
CA MET A 13 -2.62 -13.87 11.84
C MET A 13 -4.14 -13.92 11.83
N GLN A 14 -4.73 -14.77 10.98
CA GLN A 14 -6.18 -14.98 10.91
C GLN A 14 -6.70 -15.89 12.03
N ASN A 15 -5.86 -16.79 12.55
CA ASN A 15 -6.24 -17.74 13.59
C ASN A 15 -5.07 -17.97 14.57
N CYS A 16 -4.96 -17.09 15.55
CA CYS A 16 -3.89 -17.07 16.55
C CYS A 16 -4.37 -17.42 17.98
N GLY A 17 -5.57 -17.98 18.15
CA GLY A 17 -6.13 -18.23 19.48
C GLY A 17 -5.25 -19.08 20.39
N ASP A 18 -4.56 -20.09 19.84
CA ASP A 18 -3.61 -20.93 20.62
C ASP A 18 -2.35 -20.15 21.01
N ASP A 19 -1.81 -19.34 20.09
CA ASP A 19 -0.66 -18.47 20.34
C ASP A 19 -0.99 -17.43 21.43
N VAL A 20 -2.18 -16.83 21.35
CA VAL A 20 -2.68 -15.87 22.34
C VAL A 20 -2.77 -16.52 23.71
N ARG A 21 -3.41 -17.69 23.82
CA ARG A 21 -3.52 -18.44 25.10
C ARG A 21 -2.15 -18.80 25.67
N ALA A 22 -1.26 -19.28 24.84
CA ALA A 22 0.10 -19.60 25.27
C ALA A 22 0.85 -18.38 25.81
N MET A 23 0.71 -17.21 25.13
CA MET A 23 1.31 -15.98 25.57
C MET A 23 0.66 -15.45 26.86
N GLN A 24 -0.67 -15.48 26.98
CA GLN A 24 -1.38 -15.09 28.20
C GLN A 24 -0.93 -15.91 29.41
N ASN A 25 -0.80 -17.22 29.27
CA ASN A 25 -0.33 -18.10 30.34
C ASN A 25 1.10 -17.75 30.80
N ARG A 26 1.98 -17.41 29.85
CA ARG A 26 3.35 -16.96 30.18
C ARG A 26 3.35 -15.61 30.90
N LEU A 27 2.54 -14.66 30.43
CA LEU A 27 2.43 -13.33 31.02
C LEU A 27 1.76 -13.37 32.39
N ALA A 28 0.81 -14.25 32.60
CA ALA A 28 0.09 -14.40 33.88
C ALA A 28 1.01 -14.75 35.05
N ALA A 29 2.15 -15.41 34.77
CA ALA A 29 3.17 -15.69 35.77
C ALA A 29 3.82 -14.43 36.35
N VAL A 30 3.85 -13.33 35.58
CA VAL A 30 4.43 -12.03 35.98
C VAL A 30 3.34 -10.99 36.26
N HIS A 31 2.24 -11.04 35.50
CA HIS A 31 1.11 -10.14 35.61
C HIS A 31 -0.21 -10.91 35.60
N PRO A 32 -0.75 -11.28 36.76
CA PRO A 32 -1.96 -12.14 36.86
C PRO A 32 -3.17 -11.62 36.08
N ARG A 33 -3.30 -10.29 35.89
CA ARG A 33 -4.36 -9.69 35.08
C ARG A 33 -4.30 -10.11 33.60
N ALA A 34 -3.15 -10.53 33.09
CA ALA A 34 -3.02 -10.96 31.69
C ALA A 34 -3.94 -12.15 31.36
N ALA A 35 -4.18 -13.05 32.33
CA ALA A 35 -5.10 -14.19 32.16
C ALA A 35 -6.57 -13.77 32.00
N GLN A 36 -6.92 -12.54 32.39
CA GLN A 36 -8.29 -12.03 32.37
C GLN A 36 -8.59 -11.17 31.13
N LEU A 37 -7.60 -10.93 30.29
CA LEU A 37 -7.79 -10.13 29.07
C LEU A 37 -8.54 -10.96 28.03
N ASP A 38 -9.59 -10.38 27.48
CA ASP A 38 -10.27 -10.91 26.29
C ASP A 38 -9.52 -10.44 25.04
N ILE A 39 -8.68 -11.33 24.51
CA ILE A 39 -7.89 -11.06 23.31
C ILE A 39 -8.45 -11.88 22.15
N PRO A 40 -8.82 -11.24 21.02
CA PRO A 40 -9.38 -11.95 19.88
C PRO A 40 -8.41 -12.99 19.32
N GLY A 41 -8.96 -14.13 18.90
CA GLY A 41 -8.20 -15.19 18.22
C GLY A 41 -7.84 -14.87 16.76
N CYS A 42 -8.30 -13.73 16.23
CA CYS A 42 -7.91 -13.18 14.92
C CYS A 42 -7.20 -11.84 15.15
N MET A 43 -5.92 -11.78 14.84
CA MET A 43 -5.13 -10.53 14.93
C MET A 43 -5.32 -9.64 13.73
N SER A 44 -5.48 -10.21 12.55
CA SER A 44 -5.73 -9.46 11.32
C SER A 44 -6.41 -10.34 10.27
N ASP A 45 -7.45 -9.79 9.67
CA ASP A 45 -8.14 -10.27 8.49
C ASP A 45 -7.92 -9.36 7.27
N SER A 46 -6.94 -8.46 7.38
CA SER A 46 -6.64 -7.45 6.38
C SER A 46 -5.14 -7.31 6.15
N LEU A 47 -4.78 -6.85 4.95
CA LEU A 47 -3.40 -6.53 4.59
C LEU A 47 -3.30 -5.34 3.64
N THR A 48 -2.12 -4.73 3.60
CA THR A 48 -1.77 -3.73 2.59
C THR A 48 -0.67 -4.28 1.67
N ILE A 49 -0.93 -4.23 0.36
CA ILE A 49 0.05 -4.55 -0.67
C ILE A 49 0.80 -3.27 -1.03
N SER A 50 2.12 -3.34 -1.05
CA SER A 50 3.00 -2.29 -1.54
C SER A 50 3.95 -2.90 -2.56
N CYS A 51 3.70 -2.64 -3.83
CA CYS A 51 4.57 -3.11 -4.90
C CYS A 51 5.76 -2.17 -5.08
N MET A 52 6.85 -2.71 -5.59
CA MET A 52 8.00 -1.90 -5.98
C MET A 52 7.67 -1.08 -7.23
N HIS A 53 8.37 0.04 -7.42
CA HIS A 53 8.37 0.76 -8.68
C HIS A 53 8.77 -0.19 -9.83
N GLY A 54 8.07 -0.09 -10.96
CA GLY A 54 8.28 -0.98 -12.09
C GLY A 54 7.66 -2.38 -11.97
N CYS A 55 6.87 -2.64 -10.95
CA CYS A 55 6.11 -3.90 -10.89
C CYS A 55 5.07 -3.94 -12.01
N PRO A 56 5.04 -4.99 -12.87
CA PRO A 56 4.09 -5.08 -13.96
C PRO A 56 2.64 -5.00 -13.47
N PRO A 57 1.75 -4.26 -14.16
CA PRO A 57 0.36 -4.08 -13.75
C PRO A 57 -0.40 -5.40 -13.55
N GLU A 58 -0.12 -6.39 -14.40
CA GLU A 58 -0.74 -7.72 -14.35
C GLU A 58 -0.36 -8.47 -13.07
N GLU A 59 0.90 -8.31 -12.61
CA GLU A 59 1.34 -8.92 -11.35
C GLU A 59 0.72 -8.22 -10.14
N VAL A 60 0.56 -6.90 -10.18
CA VAL A 60 -0.11 -6.13 -9.12
C VAL A 60 -1.56 -6.59 -8.98
N GLU A 61 -2.27 -6.72 -10.10
CA GLU A 61 -3.66 -7.18 -10.12
C GLU A 61 -3.77 -8.63 -9.62
N LYS A 62 -2.93 -9.51 -10.14
CA LYS A 62 -2.89 -10.93 -9.76
C LYS A 62 -2.61 -11.13 -8.27
N ILE A 63 -1.66 -10.39 -7.71
CA ILE A 63 -1.36 -10.43 -6.28
C ILE A 63 -2.56 -9.95 -5.46
N SER A 64 -3.20 -8.86 -5.88
CA SER A 64 -4.38 -8.33 -5.19
C SER A 64 -5.54 -9.32 -5.21
N LEU A 65 -5.86 -9.85 -6.38
CA LEU A 65 -6.91 -10.86 -6.53
C LEU A 65 -6.60 -12.16 -5.76
N TYR A 66 -5.33 -12.57 -5.68
CA TYR A 66 -4.93 -13.73 -4.87
C TYR A 66 -5.31 -13.54 -3.39
N PHE A 67 -5.01 -12.38 -2.80
CA PHE A 67 -5.34 -12.12 -1.41
C PHE A 67 -6.86 -12.03 -1.18
N ILE A 68 -7.59 -11.42 -2.10
CA ILE A 68 -9.05 -11.33 -2.04
C ILE A 68 -9.69 -12.70 -2.19
N GLN A 69 -9.42 -13.39 -3.29
CA GLN A 69 -10.16 -14.59 -3.70
C GLN A 69 -9.67 -15.86 -3.00
N GLN A 70 -8.35 -16.05 -2.86
CA GLN A 70 -7.78 -17.27 -2.32
C GLN A 70 -7.56 -17.19 -0.81
N ARG A 71 -7.17 -16.02 -0.31
CA ARG A 71 -6.89 -15.82 1.11
C ARG A 71 -8.07 -15.25 1.91
N ARG A 72 -9.09 -14.76 1.22
CA ARG A 72 -10.28 -14.16 1.83
C ARG A 72 -9.92 -13.04 2.80
N LEU A 73 -9.02 -12.14 2.39
CA LEU A 73 -8.54 -11.01 3.18
C LEU A 73 -9.07 -9.70 2.63
N ASN A 74 -9.49 -8.81 3.52
CA ASN A 74 -9.68 -7.40 3.21
C ASN A 74 -8.35 -6.85 2.70
N THR A 75 -8.34 -6.27 1.52
CA THR A 75 -7.10 -5.95 0.81
C THR A 75 -7.01 -4.47 0.49
N THR A 76 -5.88 -3.87 0.84
CA THR A 76 -5.57 -2.48 0.48
C THR A 76 -4.40 -2.47 -0.49
N LEU A 77 -4.54 -1.80 -1.63
CA LEU A 77 -3.44 -1.59 -2.58
C LEU A 77 -2.85 -0.19 -2.41
N LYS A 78 -1.55 -0.12 -2.12
CA LYS A 78 -0.84 1.16 -2.03
C LYS A 78 -0.42 1.62 -3.42
N MET A 79 -0.88 2.81 -3.81
CA MET A 79 -0.72 3.39 -5.14
C MET A 79 0.47 4.36 -5.19
N ASN A 80 0.93 4.65 -6.41
CA ASN A 80 2.04 5.57 -6.65
C ASN A 80 1.56 7.02 -6.85
N PRO A 81 2.36 8.02 -6.44
CA PRO A 81 2.05 9.43 -6.66
C PRO A 81 2.09 9.83 -8.14
N THR A 82 2.80 9.07 -8.97
CA THR A 82 2.93 9.22 -10.43
C THR A 82 1.62 9.09 -11.19
N LEU A 83 0.56 8.56 -10.57
CA LEU A 83 -0.79 8.47 -11.14
C LEU A 83 -1.40 9.82 -11.57
N LEU A 84 -0.90 10.93 -11.05
CA LEU A 84 -1.31 12.27 -11.50
C LEU A 84 -0.74 12.67 -12.87
N GLY A 85 0.29 11.95 -13.34
CA GLY A 85 1.06 12.33 -14.52
C GLY A 85 2.15 13.37 -14.23
N ALA A 86 3.14 13.42 -15.12
CA ALA A 86 4.36 14.20 -14.91
C ALA A 86 4.10 15.70 -14.76
N GLU A 87 3.28 16.27 -15.63
CA GLU A 87 2.95 17.69 -15.62
C GLU A 87 2.35 18.12 -14.28
N ARG A 88 1.34 17.39 -13.80
CA ARG A 88 0.63 17.74 -12.56
C ARG A 88 1.51 17.55 -11.33
N VAL A 89 2.30 16.48 -11.27
CA VAL A 89 3.23 16.22 -10.13
C VAL A 89 4.28 17.33 -10.07
N ARG A 90 4.92 17.66 -11.20
CA ARG A 90 5.93 18.73 -11.28
C ARG A 90 5.33 20.10 -10.99
N GLY A 91 4.17 20.40 -11.51
CA GLY A 91 3.44 21.66 -11.22
C GLY A 91 3.15 21.84 -9.73
N ILE A 92 2.74 20.77 -9.03
CA ILE A 92 2.53 20.81 -7.57
C ILE A 92 3.87 21.06 -6.85
N LEU A 93 4.90 20.26 -7.16
CA LEU A 93 6.17 20.33 -6.42
C LEU A 93 6.94 21.62 -6.72
N ASN A 94 7.15 21.95 -7.98
CA ASN A 94 8.06 23.02 -8.37
C ASN A 94 7.36 24.39 -8.44
N GLU A 95 6.15 24.47 -9.02
CA GLU A 95 5.46 25.75 -9.21
C GLU A 95 4.64 26.16 -7.98
N SER A 96 3.85 25.23 -7.43
CA SER A 96 2.96 25.57 -6.32
C SER A 96 3.66 25.57 -4.96
N LEU A 97 4.60 24.63 -4.73
CA LEU A 97 5.33 24.49 -3.47
C LEU A 97 6.74 25.08 -3.49
N GLY A 98 7.26 25.41 -4.69
CA GLY A 98 8.60 25.98 -4.85
C GLY A 98 9.74 25.04 -4.47
N TYR A 99 9.55 23.71 -4.55
CA TYR A 99 10.61 22.75 -4.25
C TYR A 99 11.60 22.66 -5.43
N GLU A 100 12.87 22.83 -5.13
CA GLU A 100 13.98 22.61 -6.07
C GLU A 100 14.26 21.09 -6.19
N THR A 101 13.31 20.34 -6.73
CA THR A 101 13.43 18.90 -6.94
C THR A 101 13.14 18.53 -8.38
N THR A 102 13.81 17.50 -8.88
CA THR A 102 13.58 16.98 -10.22
C THR A 102 13.00 15.58 -10.14
N VAL A 103 11.80 15.42 -10.71
CA VAL A 103 11.19 14.09 -10.92
C VAL A 103 11.48 13.71 -12.37
N PRO A 104 12.35 12.73 -12.64
CA PRO A 104 12.71 12.34 -14.00
C PRO A 104 11.56 11.63 -14.71
N ASP A 105 11.55 11.63 -16.05
CA ASP A 105 10.50 10.99 -16.85
C ASP A 105 10.42 9.48 -16.59
N ILE A 106 11.56 8.83 -16.36
CA ILE A 106 11.64 7.41 -16.05
C ILE A 106 10.80 6.99 -14.84
N ALA A 107 10.59 7.89 -13.87
CA ALA A 107 9.72 7.62 -12.71
C ALA A 107 8.26 7.43 -13.10
N PHE A 108 7.82 8.02 -14.21
CA PHE A 108 6.45 7.88 -14.73
C PHE A 108 6.34 6.72 -15.72
N GLU A 109 7.39 6.44 -16.47
CA GLU A 109 7.42 5.37 -17.47
C GLU A 109 7.37 3.97 -16.83
N HIS A 110 7.99 3.81 -15.68
CA HIS A 110 8.05 2.53 -14.96
C HIS A 110 6.80 2.23 -14.14
N ASP A 111 6.01 3.23 -13.83
CA ASP A 111 4.85 3.07 -12.97
C ASP A 111 3.56 2.79 -13.77
N ILE A 112 2.55 2.29 -13.07
CA ILE A 112 1.24 1.98 -13.65
C ILE A 112 0.55 3.27 -14.10
N SER A 113 0.01 3.30 -15.33
CA SER A 113 -0.80 4.41 -15.81
C SER A 113 -2.10 4.55 -14.99
N TYR A 114 -2.67 5.75 -14.98
CA TYR A 114 -3.89 6.02 -14.24
C TYR A 114 -5.07 5.15 -14.72
N GLU A 115 -5.23 4.99 -16.03
CA GLU A 115 -6.28 4.17 -16.64
C GLU A 115 -6.14 2.70 -16.23
N THR A 116 -4.90 2.20 -16.21
CA THR A 116 -4.61 0.84 -15.75
C THR A 116 -4.91 0.68 -14.26
N ALA A 117 -4.54 1.68 -13.44
CA ALA A 117 -4.86 1.69 -12.02
C ALA A 117 -6.37 1.65 -11.76
N LEU A 118 -7.17 2.46 -12.48
CA LEU A 118 -8.63 2.44 -12.39
C LEU A 118 -9.21 1.06 -12.72
N ARG A 119 -8.71 0.41 -13.78
CA ARG A 119 -9.15 -0.95 -14.17
C ARG A 119 -8.86 -1.95 -13.06
N ILE A 120 -7.64 -1.93 -12.51
CA ILE A 120 -7.25 -2.83 -11.41
C ILE A 120 -8.14 -2.61 -10.19
N VAL A 121 -8.36 -1.35 -9.80
CA VAL A 121 -9.21 -1.02 -8.64
C VAL A 121 -10.63 -1.54 -8.85
N ARG A 122 -11.25 -1.28 -10.01
CA ARG A 122 -12.61 -1.78 -10.32
C ARG A 122 -12.70 -3.30 -10.24
N ASN A 123 -11.74 -4.02 -10.84
CA ASN A 123 -11.71 -5.48 -10.82
C ASN A 123 -11.57 -6.02 -9.40
N CYS A 124 -10.68 -5.41 -8.59
CA CYS A 124 -10.48 -5.81 -7.20
C CYS A 124 -11.68 -5.47 -6.30
N CYS A 125 -12.31 -4.31 -6.51
CA CYS A 125 -13.55 -3.94 -5.81
C CYS A 125 -14.69 -4.94 -6.10
N SER A 126 -14.91 -5.28 -7.38
CA SER A 126 -15.91 -6.27 -7.76
C SER A 126 -15.63 -7.62 -7.11
N ALA A 127 -14.39 -8.12 -7.22
CA ALA A 127 -14.02 -9.41 -6.63
C ALA A 127 -14.16 -9.43 -5.10
N ALA A 128 -13.86 -8.32 -4.43
CA ALA A 128 -14.02 -8.21 -2.98
C ALA A 128 -15.51 -8.18 -2.59
N SER A 129 -16.32 -7.38 -3.30
CA SER A 129 -17.75 -7.26 -3.07
C SER A 129 -18.48 -8.61 -3.21
N ASP A 130 -18.15 -9.38 -4.25
CA ASP A 130 -18.72 -10.72 -4.48
C ASP A 130 -18.46 -11.70 -3.31
N LEU A 131 -17.47 -11.40 -2.49
CA LEU A 131 -17.03 -12.22 -1.36
C LEU A 131 -17.37 -11.63 0.01
N GLY A 132 -18.07 -10.48 0.04
CA GLY A 132 -18.37 -9.75 1.27
C GLY A 132 -17.12 -9.17 1.94
N LEU A 133 -16.07 -8.89 1.15
CA LEU A 133 -14.81 -8.30 1.60
C LEU A 133 -14.69 -6.85 1.16
N THR A 134 -13.74 -6.14 1.75
CA THR A 134 -13.41 -4.77 1.38
C THR A 134 -12.11 -4.72 0.58
N PHE A 135 -12.13 -3.98 -0.53
CA PHE A 135 -10.93 -3.51 -1.20
C PHE A 135 -10.81 -2.01 -1.05
N SER A 136 -9.61 -1.51 -0.81
CA SER A 136 -9.35 -0.08 -0.65
C SER A 136 -8.01 0.30 -1.27
N VAL A 137 -7.78 1.61 -1.44
CA VAL A 137 -6.50 2.15 -1.89
C VAL A 137 -5.83 2.96 -0.79
N LYS A 138 -4.51 2.86 -0.72
CA LYS A 138 -3.69 3.69 0.16
C LYS A 138 -2.84 4.64 -0.66
N LEU A 139 -2.88 5.93 -0.34
CA LEU A 139 -2.17 6.99 -1.04
C LEU A 139 -1.10 7.59 -0.13
N THR A 140 0.16 7.63 -0.57
CA THR A 140 0.77 7.02 -1.75
C THR A 140 2.06 6.29 -1.35
N ASN A 141 2.69 5.59 -2.30
CA ASN A 141 4.10 5.19 -2.21
C ASN A 141 4.99 6.43 -2.22
N THR A 142 6.31 6.23 -2.07
CA THR A 142 7.33 7.25 -2.25
C THR A 142 7.39 7.71 -3.71
N LEU A 143 7.92 8.91 -3.94
CA LEU A 143 8.19 9.44 -5.27
C LEU A 143 9.69 9.41 -5.53
N GLU A 144 10.08 8.85 -6.65
CA GLU A 144 11.47 8.82 -7.10
C GLU A 144 11.87 10.19 -7.65
N THR A 145 12.98 10.73 -7.15
CA THR A 145 13.52 12.04 -7.54
C THR A 145 15.03 11.96 -7.72
N LEU A 146 15.61 12.89 -8.49
CA LEU A 146 17.07 12.95 -8.63
C LEU A 146 17.75 13.36 -7.31
N ASN A 147 18.92 12.79 -7.05
CA ASN A 147 19.76 13.13 -5.89
C ASN A 147 20.55 14.44 -6.13
N SER A 148 19.88 15.50 -6.63
CA SER A 148 20.51 16.78 -6.89
C SER A 148 20.98 17.54 -5.64
N GLY A 149 20.30 17.29 -4.51
CA GLY A 149 20.66 17.85 -3.20
C GLY A 149 21.73 17.08 -2.45
N GLN A 150 22.35 16.07 -3.05
CA GLN A 150 23.36 15.19 -2.44
C GLN A 150 22.96 14.62 -1.06
N CYS A 151 21.68 14.28 -0.92
CA CYS A 151 21.14 13.65 0.29
C CYS A 151 21.72 12.25 0.54
N LEU A 152 22.13 11.59 -0.55
CA LEU A 152 22.84 10.31 -0.56
C LEU A 152 24.23 10.48 -1.23
N PRO A 153 25.15 9.51 -1.06
CA PRO A 153 26.44 9.53 -1.76
C PRO A 153 26.29 9.71 -3.27
N GLU A 154 27.28 10.37 -3.92
CA GLU A 154 27.26 10.70 -5.36
C GLU A 154 26.96 9.51 -6.31
N LYS A 155 27.29 8.29 -5.89
CA LYS A 155 27.00 7.08 -6.65
C LYS A 155 25.50 6.75 -6.77
N GLU A 156 24.69 7.34 -5.88
CA GLU A 156 23.23 7.15 -5.85
C GLU A 156 22.57 8.28 -6.65
N ASN A 157 22.17 7.98 -7.87
CA ASN A 157 21.55 8.99 -8.75
C ASN A 157 20.14 9.39 -8.31
N MET A 158 19.47 8.52 -7.54
CA MET A 158 18.07 8.67 -7.18
C MET A 158 17.88 8.67 -5.67
N VAL A 159 16.91 9.44 -5.22
CA VAL A 159 16.40 9.45 -3.83
C VAL A 159 14.89 9.30 -3.84
N TYR A 160 14.33 8.90 -2.71
CA TYR A 160 12.87 8.72 -2.58
C TYR A 160 12.27 9.79 -1.67
N MET A 161 11.48 10.68 -2.27
CA MET A 161 10.70 11.65 -1.52
C MET A 161 9.58 10.95 -0.75
N SER A 162 9.39 11.32 0.52
CA SER A 162 8.36 10.76 1.40
C SER A 162 7.82 11.80 2.39
N GLY A 163 6.81 11.41 3.17
CA GLY A 163 6.28 12.23 4.24
C GLY A 163 5.52 13.47 3.75
N ARG A 164 5.74 14.62 4.40
CA ARG A 164 4.94 15.83 4.19
C ARG A 164 4.95 16.36 2.76
N ALA A 165 6.06 16.20 2.04
CA ALA A 165 6.20 16.64 0.66
C ALA A 165 5.21 15.94 -0.29
N LEU A 166 4.81 14.70 0.02
CA LEU A 166 3.84 13.95 -0.79
C LEU A 166 2.38 14.27 -0.46
N TYR A 167 2.11 14.97 0.65
CA TYR A 167 0.73 15.21 1.09
C TYR A 167 -0.13 15.90 0.02
N PRO A 168 0.30 17.01 -0.63
CA PRO A 168 -0.49 17.65 -1.68
C PRO A 168 -0.74 16.75 -2.89
N ILE A 169 0.26 15.94 -3.27
CA ILE A 169 0.12 14.98 -4.37
C ILE A 169 -0.88 13.88 -3.99
N SER A 170 -0.76 13.33 -2.79
CA SER A 170 -1.68 12.28 -2.31
C SER A 170 -3.13 12.76 -2.26
N ILE A 171 -3.37 14.01 -1.83
CA ILE A 171 -4.71 14.60 -1.85
C ILE A 171 -5.22 14.81 -3.28
N ALA A 172 -4.36 15.26 -4.20
CA ALA A 172 -4.75 15.41 -5.60
C ALA A 172 -5.05 14.08 -6.30
N VAL A 173 -4.32 13.00 -5.95
CA VAL A 173 -4.66 11.63 -6.39
C VAL A 173 -6.01 11.20 -5.81
N ALA A 174 -6.23 11.46 -4.52
CA ALA A 174 -7.50 11.13 -3.87
C ALA A 174 -8.69 11.84 -4.53
N GLU A 175 -8.56 13.14 -4.80
CA GLU A 175 -9.58 13.92 -5.52
C GLU A 175 -9.90 13.32 -6.88
N LYS A 176 -8.86 12.95 -7.64
CA LYS A 176 -9.03 12.35 -8.98
C LYS A 176 -9.76 11.02 -8.92
N LEU A 177 -9.34 10.13 -8.01
CA LEU A 177 -10.00 8.84 -7.80
C LEU A 177 -11.45 9.02 -7.33
N GLN A 178 -11.70 9.93 -6.37
CA GLN A 178 -13.03 10.21 -5.85
C GLN A 178 -14.01 10.65 -6.96
N LYS A 179 -13.55 11.44 -7.92
CA LYS A 179 -14.35 11.85 -9.08
C LYS A 179 -14.68 10.68 -10.00
N ASP A 180 -13.72 9.80 -10.26
CA ASP A 180 -13.90 8.68 -11.19
C ASP A 180 -14.69 7.51 -10.58
N PHE A 181 -14.75 7.42 -9.27
CA PHE A 181 -15.57 6.44 -8.53
C PHE A 181 -16.88 7.03 -7.98
N ASN A 182 -17.22 8.31 -8.29
CA ASN A 182 -18.44 9.00 -7.84
C ASN A 182 -18.68 8.91 -6.32
N GLY A 183 -17.61 8.78 -5.54
CA GLY A 183 -17.69 8.68 -4.11
C GLY A 183 -17.92 7.27 -3.54
N GLU A 184 -17.79 6.27 -4.37
CA GLU A 184 -17.86 4.85 -3.95
C GLU A 184 -16.63 4.40 -3.15
#